data_5b511ad9d3f900fa1c8c9449d70b0092
#
_entry.id   5b511ad9d3f900fa1c8c9449d70b0092
#
_cell.length_a   1.000
_cell.length_b   1.000
_cell.length_c   1.000
_cell.angle_alpha   90.00
_cell.angle_beta   90.00
_cell.angle_gamma   90.00
#
_symmetry.space_group_name_H-M   'P 1'
#
loop_
_entity.id
_entity.type
_entity.pdbx_description
1 polymer ?
#
loop_
_entity_poly.entity_id
_entity_poly.type
_entity_poly.pdbx_seq_one_letter_code
_entity_poly.pdbx_strand_id
1 'polypeptide(L)'
;MSILLVEPFYSGSHKQLVDLLLTDFGDDAKLITMSGVKWHWRARTSALWLSEVIPESEAYKVLFASSVLNLAELVSLRPDIKRLNKVLYFHENQLVYPVRKQQDRDFQYGYNQILSCLVADKVLFNSKYNMESFLNEIGHFLRLMPDYRPKGLEEKIRTKSSVLYYPLDLPPHISSDRTLTHNVLHIVWPHRW
;
A
#
# COMPACT_ATOMS: atom_id res chain seq x y z
N MET A 1 -5.04 9.09 21.14
CA MET A 1 -4.50 9.64 19.85
C MET A 1 -5.33 9.04 18.75
N SER A 2 -5.97 9.83 17.89
CA SER A 2 -6.88 9.22 16.90
C SER A 2 -6.19 8.98 15.58
N ILE A 3 -6.33 7.75 15.07
CA ILE A 3 -5.73 7.24 13.84
C ILE A 3 -6.83 7.07 12.80
N LEU A 4 -6.64 7.65 11.62
CA LEU A 4 -7.49 7.42 10.46
C LEU A 4 -6.86 6.32 9.59
N LEU A 5 -7.52 5.15 9.52
CA LEU A 5 -7.14 4.04 8.65
C LEU A 5 -7.96 4.14 7.36
N VAL A 6 -7.30 4.15 6.22
CA VAL A 6 -7.93 4.28 4.90
C VAL A 6 -7.50 3.15 3.98
N GLU A 7 -8.45 2.33 3.53
CA GLU A 7 -8.18 1.22 2.61
C GLU A 7 -9.14 1.24 1.41
N PRO A 8 -8.64 1.70 0.24
CA PRO A 8 -9.44 1.75 -0.98
C PRO A 8 -9.81 0.39 -1.57
N PHE A 9 -9.07 -0.67 -1.20
CA PHE A 9 -9.29 -2.03 -1.70
C PHE A 9 -9.41 -3.04 -0.55
N TYR A 10 -10.52 -2.97 0.18
CA TYR A 10 -10.76 -3.77 1.38
C TYR A 10 -11.05 -5.23 1.04
N SER A 11 -9.97 -6.00 0.76
CA SER A 11 -10.02 -7.43 0.42
C SER A 11 -8.65 -8.08 0.66
N GLY A 12 -8.62 -9.40 0.84
CA GLY A 12 -7.39 -10.18 0.98
C GLY A 12 -6.46 -9.62 2.05
N SER A 13 -5.18 -9.50 1.73
CA SER A 13 -4.14 -8.97 2.65
C SER A 13 -4.38 -7.52 3.07
N HIS A 14 -4.98 -6.70 2.21
CA HIS A 14 -5.35 -5.32 2.55
C HIS A 14 -6.36 -5.28 3.69
N LYS A 15 -7.44 -6.08 3.58
CA LYS A 15 -8.44 -6.21 4.63
C LYS A 15 -7.83 -6.71 5.93
N GLN A 16 -7.06 -7.81 5.86
CA GLN A 16 -6.46 -8.44 7.04
C GLN A 16 -5.55 -7.48 7.82
N LEU A 17 -4.75 -6.67 7.12
CA LEU A 17 -3.86 -5.70 7.78
C LEU A 17 -4.65 -4.63 8.53
N VAL A 18 -5.62 -4.00 7.88
CA VAL A 18 -6.36 -2.90 8.53
C VAL A 18 -7.31 -3.39 9.61
N ASP A 19 -7.84 -4.61 9.53
CA ASP A 19 -8.61 -5.24 10.59
C ASP A 19 -7.74 -5.51 11.83
N LEU A 20 -6.51 -5.99 11.62
CA LEU A 20 -5.55 -6.18 12.70
C LEU A 20 -5.22 -4.85 13.39
N LEU A 21 -4.90 -3.82 12.61
CA LEU A 21 -4.63 -2.49 13.14
C LEU A 21 -5.84 -1.91 13.90
N LEU A 22 -7.05 -2.12 13.38
CA LEU A 22 -8.27 -1.68 14.04
C LEU A 22 -8.47 -2.39 15.37
N THR A 23 -8.17 -3.68 15.43
CA THR A 23 -8.24 -4.47 16.68
C THR A 23 -7.22 -3.97 17.70
N ASP A 24 -5.99 -3.69 17.28
CA ASP A 24 -4.90 -3.27 18.17
C ASP A 24 -5.12 -1.85 18.72
N PHE A 25 -5.64 -0.94 17.88
CA PHE A 25 -5.85 0.46 18.28
C PHE A 25 -7.24 0.72 18.85
N GLY A 26 -8.22 -0.18 18.66
CA GLY A 26 -9.57 -0.07 19.24
C GLY A 26 -10.23 1.28 18.94
N ASP A 27 -10.73 1.92 19.99
CA ASP A 27 -11.44 3.22 19.91
C ASP A 27 -10.54 4.38 19.46
N ASP A 28 -9.21 4.22 19.48
CA ASP A 28 -8.27 5.21 18.97
C ASP A 28 -8.20 5.24 17.43
N ALA A 29 -8.79 4.27 16.74
CA ALA A 29 -8.76 4.18 15.29
C ALA A 29 -10.14 4.32 14.65
N LYS A 30 -10.20 5.01 13.51
CA LYS A 30 -11.36 5.07 12.62
C LYS A 30 -10.99 4.48 11.27
N LEU A 31 -11.70 3.43 10.85
CA LEU A 31 -11.49 2.76 9.56
C LEU A 31 -12.51 3.26 8.52
N ILE A 32 -12.01 3.70 7.36
CA ILE A 32 -12.79 4.06 6.17
C ILE A 32 -12.33 3.19 5.01
N THR A 33 -13.26 2.46 4.39
CA THR A 33 -12.95 1.46 3.35
C THR A 33 -13.82 1.60 2.13
N MET A 34 -13.29 1.13 1.01
CA MET A 34 -14.07 0.83 -0.19
C MET A 34 -14.06 -0.68 -0.46
N SER A 35 -15.10 -1.20 -1.12
CA SER A 35 -15.18 -2.63 -1.43
C SER A 35 -13.99 -3.12 -2.25
N GLY A 36 -13.48 -4.33 -1.93
CA GLY A 36 -12.33 -4.96 -2.57
C GLY A 36 -12.64 -5.57 -3.94
N VAL A 37 -13.30 -4.81 -4.81
CA VAL A 37 -13.61 -5.18 -6.20
C VAL A 37 -13.19 -4.08 -7.16
N LYS A 38 -12.93 -4.45 -8.42
CA LYS A 38 -12.55 -3.48 -9.47
C LYS A 38 -11.32 -2.65 -9.09
N TRP A 39 -10.23 -3.31 -8.72
CA TRP A 39 -8.99 -2.71 -8.25
C TRP A 39 -8.54 -1.50 -9.09
N HIS A 40 -8.59 -1.62 -10.43
CA HIS A 40 -8.20 -0.52 -11.34
C HIS A 40 -8.95 0.79 -11.12
N TRP A 41 -10.23 0.71 -10.74
CA TRP A 41 -11.02 1.89 -10.42
C TRP A 41 -10.64 2.44 -9.05
N ARG A 42 -10.40 1.57 -8.06
CA ARG A 42 -9.96 2.00 -6.73
C ARG A 42 -8.66 2.80 -6.80
N ALA A 43 -7.67 2.27 -7.53
CA ALA A 43 -6.37 2.93 -7.69
C ALA A 43 -6.43 4.28 -8.45
N ARG A 44 -7.49 4.53 -9.23
CA ARG A 44 -7.62 5.76 -10.01
C ARG A 44 -8.54 6.81 -9.40
N THR A 45 -9.58 6.38 -8.68
CA THR A 45 -10.70 7.27 -8.34
C THR A 45 -11.04 7.29 -6.87
N SER A 46 -10.36 6.51 -6.04
CA SER A 46 -10.68 6.40 -4.62
C SER A 46 -10.53 7.73 -3.87
N ALA A 47 -9.55 8.54 -4.23
CA ALA A 47 -9.28 9.79 -3.54
C ALA A 47 -10.47 10.74 -3.59
N LEU A 48 -11.15 10.84 -4.74
CA LEU A 48 -12.35 11.68 -4.87
C LEU A 48 -13.47 11.21 -3.93
N TRP A 49 -13.80 9.92 -3.94
CA TRP A 49 -14.85 9.39 -3.07
C TRP A 49 -14.48 9.53 -1.59
N LEU A 50 -13.21 9.23 -1.25
CA LEU A 50 -12.71 9.34 0.12
C LEU A 50 -12.72 10.79 0.62
N SER A 51 -12.50 11.75 -0.25
CA SER A 51 -12.56 13.17 0.13
C SER A 51 -13.96 13.59 0.62
N GLU A 52 -15.00 12.93 0.14
CA GLU A 52 -16.40 13.20 0.53
C GLU A 52 -16.83 12.46 1.81
N VAL A 53 -16.29 11.24 2.03
CA VAL A 53 -16.80 10.37 3.12
C VAL A 53 -15.94 10.40 4.38
N ILE A 54 -14.67 10.83 4.31
CA ILE A 54 -13.84 10.98 5.49
C ILE A 54 -14.36 12.16 6.32
N PRO A 55 -14.80 11.92 7.56
CA PRO A 55 -15.30 13.01 8.40
C PRO A 55 -14.16 13.95 8.80
N GLU A 56 -14.43 15.24 8.85
CA GLU A 56 -13.51 16.20 9.41
C GLU A 56 -13.40 16.00 10.93
N SER A 57 -12.19 15.98 11.45
CA SER A 57 -11.96 15.85 12.90
C SER A 57 -10.59 16.35 13.29
N GLU A 58 -10.56 17.25 14.27
CA GLU A 58 -9.32 17.71 14.91
C GLU A 58 -8.63 16.62 15.76
N ALA A 59 -9.36 15.54 16.08
CA ALA A 59 -8.81 14.42 16.85
C ALA A 59 -7.81 13.59 16.06
N TYR A 60 -7.93 13.52 14.71
CA TYR A 60 -6.98 12.76 13.89
C TYR A 60 -5.57 13.37 13.97
N LYS A 61 -4.58 12.51 14.21
CA LYS A 61 -3.15 12.85 14.25
C LYS A 61 -2.34 12.07 13.20
N VAL A 62 -2.80 10.88 12.87
CA VAL A 62 -2.15 9.98 11.89
C VAL A 62 -3.16 9.56 10.85
N LEU A 63 -2.73 9.56 9.59
CA LEU A 63 -3.39 8.88 8.48
C LEU A 63 -2.52 7.69 8.08
N PHE A 64 -3.08 6.48 8.13
CA PHE A 64 -2.49 5.28 7.56
C PHE A 64 -3.29 4.87 6.33
N ALA A 65 -2.61 4.65 5.20
CA ALA A 65 -3.25 4.20 3.97
C ALA A 65 -2.38 3.19 3.22
N SER A 66 -3.02 2.30 2.45
CA SER A 66 -2.31 1.46 1.49
C SER A 66 -1.91 2.24 0.22
N SER A 67 -0.91 1.73 -0.49
CA SER A 67 -0.40 2.33 -1.74
C SER A 67 -1.38 2.27 -2.93
N VAL A 68 -2.56 1.68 -2.74
CA VAL A 68 -3.67 1.77 -3.71
C VAL A 68 -4.24 3.19 -3.77
N LEU A 69 -4.21 3.91 -2.66
CA LEU A 69 -4.67 5.30 -2.59
C LEU A 69 -3.71 6.23 -3.34
N ASN A 70 -4.25 7.11 -4.20
CA ASN A 70 -3.53 8.31 -4.60
C ASN A 70 -3.57 9.33 -3.45
N LEU A 71 -2.60 9.23 -2.54
CA LEU A 71 -2.52 10.07 -1.35
C LEU A 71 -2.29 11.55 -1.69
N ALA A 72 -1.56 11.84 -2.77
CA ALA A 72 -1.32 13.20 -3.21
C ALA A 72 -2.62 13.88 -3.64
N GLU A 73 -3.47 13.17 -4.36
CA GLU A 73 -4.80 13.66 -4.77
C GLU A 73 -5.70 13.87 -3.56
N LEU A 74 -5.74 12.93 -2.61
CA LEU A 74 -6.55 13.07 -1.39
C LEU A 74 -6.12 14.29 -0.57
N VAL A 75 -4.83 14.49 -0.37
CA VAL A 75 -4.29 15.65 0.38
C VAL A 75 -4.60 16.97 -0.33
N SER A 76 -4.67 16.97 -1.66
CA SER A 76 -5.04 18.16 -2.45
C SER A 76 -6.53 18.50 -2.31
N LEU A 77 -7.40 17.49 -2.28
CA LEU A 77 -8.85 17.64 -2.11
C LEU A 77 -9.24 17.95 -0.64
N ARG A 78 -8.41 17.53 0.32
CA ARG A 78 -8.67 17.64 1.77
C ARG A 78 -7.46 18.30 2.47
N PRO A 79 -7.39 19.64 2.49
CA PRO A 79 -6.29 20.37 3.12
C PRO A 79 -6.15 20.10 4.64
N ASP A 80 -7.23 19.74 5.32
CA ASP A 80 -7.23 19.32 6.73
C ASP A 80 -6.40 18.06 6.98
N ILE A 81 -6.36 17.13 6.02
CA ILE A 81 -5.54 15.91 6.09
C ILE A 81 -4.05 16.22 5.98
N LYS A 82 -3.66 17.33 5.35
CA LYS A 82 -2.26 17.72 5.18
C LYS A 82 -1.50 17.81 6.51
N ARG A 83 -2.16 18.22 7.60
CA ARG A 83 -1.56 18.35 8.95
C ARG A 83 -1.26 17.03 9.64
N LEU A 84 -1.86 15.91 9.17
CA LEU A 84 -1.69 14.60 9.77
C LEU A 84 -0.31 14.01 9.42
N ASN A 85 0.24 13.16 10.29
CA ASN A 85 1.36 12.31 9.94
C ASN A 85 0.87 11.20 9.00
N LYS A 86 1.30 11.25 7.74
CA LYS A 86 0.85 10.34 6.67
C LYS A 86 1.78 9.16 6.56
N VAL A 87 1.26 7.96 6.84
CA VAL A 87 1.94 6.67 6.71
C VAL A 87 1.36 5.92 5.52
N LEU A 88 2.19 5.61 4.55
CA LEU A 88 1.81 4.87 3.35
C LEU A 88 2.41 3.46 3.40
N TYR A 89 1.57 2.43 3.27
CA TYR A 89 1.99 1.02 3.30
C TYR A 89 1.87 0.35 1.94
N PHE A 90 2.96 -0.30 1.51
CA PHE A 90 3.04 -1.03 0.25
C PHE A 90 2.83 -2.53 0.46
N HIS A 91 1.71 -3.05 -0.05
CA HIS A 91 1.50 -4.48 -0.23
C HIS A 91 2.26 -4.98 -1.47
N GLU A 92 2.12 -4.25 -2.58
CA GLU A 92 2.84 -4.45 -3.84
C GLU A 92 3.25 -3.10 -4.44
N ASN A 93 4.21 -3.10 -5.37
CA ASN A 93 4.53 -1.90 -6.13
C ASN A 93 4.19 -2.07 -7.62
N GLN A 94 3.67 -1.01 -8.22
CA GLN A 94 3.20 -1.01 -9.59
C GLN A 94 4.28 -0.69 -10.62
N LEU A 95 5.52 -0.41 -10.20
CA LEU A 95 6.64 -0.17 -11.13
C LEU A 95 7.16 -1.47 -11.73
N VAL A 96 7.09 -2.58 -10.96
CA VAL A 96 7.57 -3.91 -11.38
C VAL A 96 6.49 -4.98 -11.31
N TYR A 97 5.22 -4.60 -11.12
CA TYR A 97 4.14 -5.58 -11.02
C TYR A 97 3.98 -6.34 -12.35
N PRO A 98 4.01 -7.67 -12.34
CA PRO A 98 3.90 -8.44 -13.57
C PRO A 98 2.50 -8.33 -14.16
N VAL A 99 2.40 -7.84 -15.38
CA VAL A 99 1.16 -7.74 -16.14
C VAL A 99 1.27 -8.54 -17.43
N ARG A 100 0.19 -9.23 -17.83
CA ARG A 100 0.19 -10.01 -19.11
C ARG A 100 0.31 -9.12 -20.33
N LYS A 101 -0.31 -7.93 -20.29
CA LYS A 101 -0.28 -6.92 -21.33
C LYS A 101 -0.32 -5.54 -20.72
N GLN A 102 0.76 -4.80 -20.89
CA GLN A 102 0.84 -3.41 -20.44
C GLN A 102 -0.01 -2.53 -21.34
N GLN A 103 -0.75 -1.60 -20.74
CA GLN A 103 -1.53 -0.58 -21.44
C GLN A 103 -0.99 0.81 -21.05
N ASP A 104 -1.06 1.77 -21.95
CA ASP A 104 -0.56 3.14 -21.71
C ASP A 104 -1.13 3.75 -20.42
N ARG A 105 -2.40 3.46 -20.15
CA ARG A 105 -3.08 3.90 -18.91
C ARG A 105 -2.51 3.30 -17.63
N ASP A 106 -1.75 2.21 -17.69
CA ASP A 106 -1.18 1.54 -16.51
C ASP A 106 0.00 2.34 -15.92
N PHE A 107 0.60 3.25 -16.72
CA PHE A 107 1.55 4.23 -16.23
C PHE A 107 1.03 4.99 -15.00
N GLN A 108 -0.27 5.29 -14.97
CA GLN A 108 -0.88 6.08 -13.89
C GLN A 108 -0.74 5.41 -12.51
N TYR A 109 -0.74 4.08 -12.42
CA TYR A 109 -0.63 3.38 -11.12
C TYR A 109 0.73 3.61 -10.47
N GLY A 110 1.81 3.37 -11.21
CA GLY A 110 3.17 3.62 -10.72
C GLY A 110 3.43 5.09 -10.45
N TYR A 111 2.96 5.97 -11.33
CA TYR A 111 3.07 7.41 -11.15
C TYR A 111 2.37 7.89 -9.87
N ASN A 112 1.14 7.44 -9.61
CA ASN A 112 0.41 7.76 -8.39
C ASN A 112 1.14 7.26 -7.13
N GLN A 113 1.78 6.08 -7.18
CA GLN A 113 2.58 5.58 -6.07
C GLN A 113 3.79 6.46 -5.78
N ILE A 114 4.49 6.93 -6.81
CA ILE A 114 5.60 7.88 -6.64
C ILE A 114 5.11 9.19 -6.01
N LEU A 115 4.03 9.78 -6.51
CA LEU A 115 3.45 11.01 -5.95
C LEU A 115 3.00 10.81 -4.51
N SER A 116 2.36 9.70 -4.20
CA SER A 116 1.91 9.34 -2.84
C SER A 116 3.10 9.22 -1.89
N CYS A 117 4.20 8.59 -2.34
CA CYS A 117 5.42 8.54 -1.56
C CYS A 117 5.98 9.96 -1.28
N LEU A 118 5.93 10.87 -2.23
CA LEU A 118 6.48 12.22 -2.04
C LEU A 118 5.74 13.01 -0.97
N VAL A 119 4.42 12.85 -0.85
CA VAL A 119 3.60 13.57 0.14
C VAL A 119 3.46 12.85 1.47
N ALA A 120 3.75 11.55 1.54
CA ALA A 120 3.78 10.79 2.78
C ALA A 120 4.93 11.25 3.69
N ASP A 121 4.75 11.19 5.00
CA ASP A 121 5.80 11.46 5.99
C ASP A 121 6.62 10.18 6.27
N LYS A 122 5.99 9.00 6.18
CA LYS A 122 6.62 7.69 6.30
C LYS A 122 6.10 6.75 5.23
N VAL A 123 7.01 5.98 4.61
CA VAL A 123 6.70 4.96 3.62
C VAL A 123 7.15 3.60 4.16
N LEU A 124 6.23 2.66 4.24
CA LEU A 124 6.46 1.32 4.76
C LEU A 124 6.26 0.28 3.65
N PHE A 125 7.22 -0.62 3.52
CA PHE A 125 7.16 -1.72 2.56
C PHE A 125 7.07 -3.06 3.28
N ASN A 126 6.26 -3.96 2.77
CA ASN A 126 6.07 -5.30 3.35
C ASN A 126 7.34 -6.19 3.28
N SER A 127 8.33 -5.81 2.50
CA SER A 127 9.61 -6.54 2.42
C SER A 127 10.74 -5.66 1.90
N LYS A 128 11.99 -6.07 2.17
CA LYS A 128 13.18 -5.42 1.61
C LYS A 128 13.18 -5.48 0.08
N TYR A 129 12.76 -6.61 -0.51
CA TYR A 129 12.65 -6.74 -1.96
C TYR A 129 11.67 -5.72 -2.54
N ASN A 130 10.48 -5.58 -1.96
CA ASN A 130 9.48 -4.61 -2.42
C ASN A 130 10.02 -3.16 -2.34
N MET A 131 10.68 -2.81 -1.24
CA MET A 131 11.30 -1.49 -1.08
C MET A 131 12.38 -1.22 -2.13
N GLU A 132 13.36 -2.10 -2.25
CA GLU A 132 14.50 -1.89 -3.14
C GLU A 132 14.07 -1.93 -4.62
N SER A 133 13.17 -2.84 -5.00
CA SER A 133 12.67 -2.91 -6.37
C SER A 133 11.87 -1.66 -6.75
N PHE A 134 11.07 -1.10 -5.84
CA PHE A 134 10.37 0.16 -6.08
C PHE A 134 11.34 1.33 -6.27
N LEU A 135 12.26 1.52 -5.31
CA LEU A 135 13.17 2.66 -5.31
C LEU A 135 14.10 2.65 -6.53
N ASN A 136 14.68 1.50 -6.84
CA ASN A 136 15.61 1.36 -7.97
C ASN A 136 14.93 1.52 -9.33
N GLU A 137 13.62 1.22 -9.42
CA GLU A 137 12.88 1.31 -10.68
C GLU A 137 12.35 2.72 -10.99
N ILE A 138 12.28 3.63 -10.02
CA ILE A 138 11.74 5.01 -10.21
C ILE A 138 12.37 5.69 -11.42
N GLY A 139 13.71 5.67 -11.53
CA GLY A 139 14.41 6.33 -12.63
C GLY A 139 14.10 5.71 -13.99
N HIS A 140 13.94 4.39 -14.06
CA HIS A 140 13.55 3.69 -15.28
C HIS A 140 12.11 4.03 -15.67
N PHE A 141 11.20 3.92 -14.71
CA PHE A 141 9.79 4.22 -14.91
C PHE A 141 9.56 5.64 -15.45
N LEU A 142 10.25 6.63 -14.89
CA LEU A 142 10.13 8.01 -15.35
C LEU A 142 10.69 8.24 -16.78
N ARG A 143 11.51 7.34 -17.32
CA ARG A 143 11.94 7.40 -18.73
C ARG A 143 10.81 7.14 -19.73
N LEU A 144 9.68 6.59 -19.29
CA LEU A 144 8.46 6.48 -20.10
C LEU A 144 7.85 7.85 -20.43
N MET A 145 8.16 8.88 -19.64
CA MET A 145 7.75 10.25 -19.95
C MET A 145 8.56 10.79 -21.13
N PRO A 146 7.94 11.55 -22.05
CA PRO A 146 8.66 12.06 -23.23
C PRO A 146 9.77 13.05 -22.87
N ASP A 147 9.54 13.90 -21.84
CA ASP A 147 10.44 14.98 -21.43
C ASP A 147 10.28 15.31 -19.93
N TYR A 148 10.96 16.36 -19.44
CA TYR A 148 10.86 16.91 -18.07
C TYR A 148 10.90 15.84 -16.96
N ARG A 149 11.86 14.94 -17.05
CA ARG A 149 12.03 13.80 -16.12
C ARG A 149 12.74 14.27 -14.85
N PRO A 150 12.06 14.34 -13.71
CA PRO A 150 12.69 14.75 -12.45
C PRO A 150 13.75 13.73 -12.01
N LYS A 151 14.83 14.23 -11.39
CA LYS A 151 15.92 13.41 -10.86
C LYS A 151 15.92 13.45 -9.33
N GLY A 152 16.53 12.44 -8.69
CA GLY A 152 16.73 12.39 -7.24
C GLY A 152 15.46 12.10 -6.44
N LEU A 153 14.37 11.61 -7.06
CA LEU A 153 13.16 11.23 -6.34
C LEU A 153 13.37 9.97 -5.50
N GLU A 154 14.19 9.04 -5.99
CA GLU A 154 14.57 7.85 -5.23
C GLU A 154 15.12 8.23 -3.86
N GLU A 155 16.16 9.08 -3.80
CA GLU A 155 16.77 9.51 -2.54
C GLU A 155 15.78 10.20 -1.61
N LYS A 156 14.93 11.09 -2.14
CA LYS A 156 13.89 11.76 -1.35
C LYS A 156 12.91 10.78 -0.70
N ILE A 157 12.59 9.70 -1.40
CA ILE A 157 11.67 8.68 -0.89
C ILE A 157 12.41 7.72 0.05
N ARG A 158 13.63 7.34 -0.26
CA ARG A 158 14.45 6.43 0.53
C ARG A 158 14.65 6.91 1.97
N THR A 159 14.90 8.19 2.18
CA THR A 159 15.13 8.78 3.52
C THR A 159 13.98 8.58 4.49
N LYS A 160 12.77 8.38 4.00
CA LYS A 160 11.55 8.16 4.81
C LYS A 160 10.95 6.76 4.63
N SER A 161 11.67 5.88 3.93
CA SER A 161 11.25 4.48 3.68
C SER A 161 11.84 3.53 4.71
N SER A 162 11.07 2.52 5.08
CA SER A 162 11.54 1.40 5.90
C SER A 162 10.73 0.13 5.62
N VAL A 163 11.25 -1.01 6.05
CA VAL A 163 10.56 -2.29 5.95
C VAL A 163 9.74 -2.52 7.21
N LEU A 164 8.46 -2.83 7.03
CA LEU A 164 7.57 -3.37 8.05
C LEU A 164 6.95 -4.63 7.45
N TYR A 165 7.48 -5.79 7.85
CA TYR A 165 6.99 -7.07 7.33
C TYR A 165 5.50 -7.23 7.60
N TYR A 166 4.83 -7.87 6.63
CA TYR A 166 3.42 -8.15 6.74
C TYR A 166 3.16 -9.06 7.96
N PRO A 167 2.25 -8.67 8.87
CA PRO A 167 1.94 -9.50 10.03
C PRO A 167 1.17 -10.76 9.60
N LEU A 168 1.61 -11.91 10.09
CA LEU A 168 0.95 -13.19 9.89
C LEU A 168 0.40 -13.68 11.22
N ASP A 169 -0.90 -13.90 11.28
CA ASP A 169 -1.53 -14.68 12.34
C ASP A 169 -1.45 -16.16 11.94
N LEU A 170 -0.42 -16.84 12.44
CA LEU A 170 -0.24 -18.25 12.15
C LEU A 170 -0.99 -19.07 13.19
N PRO A 171 -1.76 -20.11 12.77
CA PRO A 171 -2.36 -21.02 13.72
C PRO A 171 -1.27 -21.66 14.59
N PRO A 172 -1.58 -22.00 15.85
CA PRO A 172 -0.63 -22.67 16.72
C PRO A 172 -0.10 -23.91 16.01
N HIS A 173 1.22 -24.11 16.10
CA HIS A 173 1.95 -25.17 15.41
C HIS A 173 1.30 -26.52 15.74
N ILE A 174 0.57 -27.10 14.81
CA ILE A 174 0.13 -28.50 14.93
C ILE A 174 1.39 -29.31 14.61
N SER A 175 2.10 -29.75 15.64
CA SER A 175 3.14 -30.76 15.48
C SER A 175 2.46 -32.03 14.95
N SER A 176 2.44 -32.21 13.65
CA SER A 176 2.11 -33.51 13.12
C SER A 176 3.35 -34.38 13.32
N ASP A 177 3.25 -35.37 14.21
CA ASP A 177 4.09 -36.57 14.17
C ASP A 177 3.82 -37.35 12.87
N ARG A 178 4.02 -36.68 11.74
CA ARG A 178 4.04 -37.35 10.44
C ARG A 178 5.41 -37.97 10.28
N THR A 179 5.55 -39.23 10.72
CA THR A 179 6.56 -40.11 10.16
C THR A 179 6.41 -40.04 8.64
N LEU A 180 7.39 -39.42 7.98
CA LEU A 180 7.47 -39.38 6.52
C LEU A 180 7.66 -40.82 6.03
N THR A 181 6.57 -41.47 5.69
CA THR A 181 6.56 -42.88 5.23
C THR A 181 6.78 -43.00 3.72
N HIS A 182 7.02 -41.87 3.02
CA HIS A 182 7.20 -41.86 1.57
C HIS A 182 8.42 -41.03 1.15
N ASN A 183 9.25 -41.60 0.26
CA ASN A 183 10.37 -40.92 -0.40
C ASN A 183 9.92 -39.89 -1.43
N VAL A 184 8.75 -39.27 -1.26
CA VAL A 184 8.20 -38.30 -2.17
C VAL A 184 8.16 -36.94 -1.50
N LEU A 185 8.86 -35.96 -2.10
CA LEU A 185 8.81 -34.57 -1.67
C LEU A 185 7.53 -33.92 -2.22
N HIS A 186 6.65 -33.46 -1.33
CA HIS A 186 5.48 -32.68 -1.70
C HIS A 186 5.80 -31.21 -1.56
N ILE A 187 5.85 -30.47 -2.72
CA ILE A 187 6.05 -29.02 -2.74
C ILE A 187 4.68 -28.38 -3.01
N VAL A 188 4.23 -27.53 -2.09
CA VAL A 188 3.02 -26.72 -2.26
C VAL A 188 3.43 -25.29 -2.59
N TRP A 189 2.98 -24.78 -3.72
CA TRP A 189 3.19 -23.40 -4.14
C TRP A 189 1.84 -22.66 -4.18
N PRO A 190 1.42 -22.01 -3.08
CA PRO A 190 0.15 -21.29 -3.02
C PRO A 190 0.27 -19.96 -3.77
N HIS A 191 0.00 -19.97 -5.06
CA HIS A 191 0.10 -18.78 -5.91
C HIS A 191 -1.23 -18.47 -6.60
N ARG A 192 -1.52 -17.16 -6.79
CA ARG A 192 -2.65 -16.70 -7.63
C ARG A 192 -2.19 -16.66 -9.09
N TRP A 193 -2.94 -17.28 -10.00
CA TRP A 193 -2.74 -17.25 -11.44
C TRP A 193 -3.51 -16.10 -12.09
#